data_27961212dec6aaab4e3fe5e573afcd61
#
_entry.id   27961212dec6aaab4e3fe5e573afcd61
#
_cell.length_a   1.000
_cell.length_b   1.000
_cell.length_c   1.000
_cell.angle_alpha   90.00
_cell.angle_beta   90.00
_cell.angle_gamma   90.00
#
_symmetry.space_group_name_H-M   'P 1'
#
loop_
_entity.id
_entity.type
_entity.pdbx_description
1 polymer ?
#
loop_
_entity_poly.entity_id
_entity_poly.type
_entity_poly.pdbx_seq_one_letter_code
_entity_poly.pdbx_strand_id
1 'polypeptide(L)'
;LARALAREAQCNFICISGPEIISGTYGASEKALREKFAEAKREAPSVIYIDEIDAIAGDRKNSRGELEKRILTELLIQLDGFEDRGQVLVVGSTNLLETIDPALLRAGRFDRRIHVPYPDVNGRERILEIHSKNMPLEEVSLSDWAMKTVGCTGADLANLCRHASGEALHREF
;
A
#
# COMPACT_ATOMS: atom_id res chain seq x y z
N LEU A 1 3.51 1.49 -5.83
CA LEU A 1 2.97 0.75 -6.99
C LEU A 1 1.57 1.26 -7.37
N ALA A 2 0.54 1.18 -6.50
CA ALA A 2 -0.84 1.55 -6.82
C ALA A 2 -0.98 3.01 -7.28
N ARG A 3 -0.31 3.96 -6.62
CA ARG A 3 -0.30 5.37 -7.04
C ARG A 3 0.36 5.57 -8.41
N ALA A 4 1.44 4.84 -8.71
CA ALA A 4 2.09 4.89 -10.01
C ALA A 4 1.17 4.33 -11.10
N LEU A 5 0.48 3.21 -10.82
CA LEU A 5 -0.51 2.63 -11.72
C LEU A 5 -1.63 3.63 -12.05
N ALA A 6 -2.23 4.26 -11.03
CA ALA A 6 -3.30 5.24 -11.22
C ALA A 6 -2.84 6.44 -12.05
N ARG A 7 -1.61 6.93 -11.81
CA ARG A 7 -1.03 8.03 -12.60
C ARG A 7 -0.82 7.64 -14.06
N GLU A 8 -0.30 6.45 -14.30
CA GLU A 8 -0.03 5.95 -15.66
C GLU A 8 -1.33 5.70 -16.44
N ALA A 9 -2.35 5.19 -15.75
CA ALA A 9 -3.69 4.98 -16.30
C ALA A 9 -4.55 6.25 -16.35
N GLN A 10 -4.04 7.40 -15.89
CA GLN A 10 -4.77 8.67 -15.79
C GLN A 10 -6.10 8.56 -15.04
N CYS A 11 -6.11 7.72 -14.00
CA CYS A 11 -7.27 7.48 -13.13
C CYS A 11 -7.19 8.34 -11.87
N ASN A 12 -8.36 8.67 -11.30
CA ASN A 12 -8.43 9.23 -9.96
C ASN A 12 -7.91 8.21 -8.93
N PHE A 13 -7.21 8.68 -7.88
CA PHE A 13 -6.58 7.84 -6.88
C PHE A 13 -7.09 8.16 -5.48
N ILE A 14 -7.83 7.21 -4.90
CA ILE A 14 -8.37 7.33 -3.54
C ILE A 14 -7.60 6.37 -2.65
N CYS A 15 -6.97 6.90 -1.61
CA CYS A 15 -6.24 6.12 -0.62
C CYS A 15 -7.07 6.00 0.66
N ILE A 16 -7.16 4.78 1.19
CA ILE A 16 -7.80 4.43 2.45
C ILE A 16 -6.73 3.75 3.31
N SER A 17 -6.49 4.24 4.51
CA SER A 17 -5.63 3.60 5.50
C SER A 17 -6.50 2.73 6.42
N GLY A 18 -6.22 1.43 6.49
CA GLY A 18 -6.96 0.50 7.36
C GLY A 18 -6.98 0.96 8.81
N PRO A 19 -5.83 1.29 9.43
CA PRO A 19 -5.78 1.79 10.80
C PRO A 19 -6.57 3.08 11.05
N GLU A 20 -6.60 4.01 10.09
CA GLU A 20 -7.35 5.26 10.20
C GLU A 20 -8.86 5.02 10.22
N ILE A 21 -9.34 4.05 9.46
CA ILE A 21 -10.75 3.67 9.47
C ILE A 21 -11.17 3.13 10.83
N ILE A 22 -10.34 2.34 11.50
CA ILE A 22 -10.65 1.77 12.83
C ILE A 22 -10.66 2.84 13.93
N SER A 23 -9.84 3.87 13.82
CA SER A 23 -9.71 4.93 14.83
C SER A 23 -10.95 5.82 14.93
N GLY A 24 -11.91 5.68 14.03
CA GLY A 24 -13.15 6.46 13.99
C GLY A 24 -14.11 6.13 15.14
N THR A 25 -14.98 7.09 15.47
CA THR A 25 -16.09 6.88 16.41
C THR A 25 -17.14 5.94 15.82
N TYR A 26 -17.96 5.35 16.71
CA TYR A 26 -19.01 4.39 16.34
C TYR A 26 -19.89 4.90 15.18
N GLY A 27 -19.98 4.13 14.11
CA GLY A 27 -20.72 4.46 12.89
C GLY A 27 -20.03 5.42 11.91
N ALA A 28 -18.98 6.13 12.32
CA ALA A 28 -18.21 7.02 11.45
C ALA A 28 -17.32 6.24 10.47
N SER A 29 -16.78 5.13 10.91
CA SER A 29 -15.88 4.27 10.10
C SER A 29 -16.59 3.68 8.88
N GLU A 30 -17.77 3.10 9.08
CA GLU A 30 -18.58 2.53 7.99
C GLU A 30 -19.08 3.63 7.02
N LYS A 31 -19.43 4.80 7.57
CA LYS A 31 -19.82 5.94 6.76
C LYS A 31 -18.66 6.45 5.92
N ALA A 32 -17.48 6.61 6.51
CA ALA A 32 -16.27 7.06 5.81
C ALA A 32 -15.92 6.10 4.67
N LEU A 33 -16.01 4.77 4.92
CA LEU A 33 -15.78 3.77 3.88
C LEU A 33 -16.77 3.93 2.72
N ARG A 34 -18.09 4.03 3.00
CA ARG A 34 -19.11 4.25 1.97
C ARG A 34 -18.87 5.51 1.16
N GLU A 35 -18.48 6.60 1.82
CA GLU A 35 -18.21 7.89 1.15
C GLU A 35 -17.04 7.77 0.18
N LYS A 36 -15.96 7.07 0.55
CA LYS A 36 -14.81 6.82 -0.33
C LYS A 36 -15.18 5.98 -1.56
N PHE A 37 -15.99 4.96 -1.38
CA PHE A 37 -16.49 4.14 -2.48
C PHE A 37 -17.46 4.91 -3.38
N ALA A 38 -18.32 5.76 -2.81
CA ALA A 38 -19.21 6.64 -3.58
C ALA A 38 -18.42 7.72 -4.36
N GLU A 39 -17.37 8.29 -3.75
CA GLU A 39 -16.43 9.20 -4.39
C GLU A 39 -15.78 8.54 -5.63
N ALA A 40 -15.27 7.30 -5.47
CA ALA A 40 -14.66 6.56 -6.56
C ALA A 40 -15.61 6.30 -7.73
N LYS A 41 -16.86 5.98 -7.46
CA LYS A 41 -17.90 5.80 -8.51
C LYS A 41 -18.19 7.10 -9.24
N ARG A 42 -18.31 8.21 -8.52
CA ARG A 42 -18.59 9.52 -9.10
C ARG A 42 -17.46 10.04 -9.99
N GLU A 43 -16.22 9.74 -9.61
CA GLU A 43 -15.02 10.23 -10.26
C GLU A 43 -14.31 9.15 -11.09
N ALA A 44 -15.09 8.18 -11.59
CA ALA A 44 -14.54 7.13 -12.47
C ALA A 44 -13.99 7.73 -13.81
N PRO A 45 -12.89 7.20 -14.36
CA PRO A 45 -12.14 6.02 -13.92
C PRO A 45 -11.31 6.29 -12.65
N SER A 46 -11.35 5.37 -11.69
CA SER A 46 -10.68 5.56 -10.41
C SER A 46 -10.06 4.28 -9.85
N VAL A 47 -9.06 4.45 -8.99
CA VAL A 47 -8.41 3.40 -8.22
C VAL A 47 -8.63 3.67 -6.75
N ILE A 48 -9.27 2.74 -6.03
CA ILE A 48 -9.30 2.71 -4.57
C ILE A 48 -8.13 1.86 -4.10
N TYR A 49 -7.23 2.43 -3.32
CA TYR A 49 -6.14 1.72 -2.69
C TYR A 49 -6.35 1.66 -1.18
N ILE A 50 -6.46 0.44 -0.65
CA ILE A 50 -6.62 0.19 0.78
C ILE A 50 -5.28 -0.32 1.31
N ASP A 51 -4.61 0.52 2.09
CA ASP A 51 -3.34 0.17 2.72
C ASP A 51 -3.58 -0.51 4.07
N GLU A 52 -2.75 -1.51 4.39
CA GLU A 52 -2.88 -2.32 5.60
C GLU A 52 -4.31 -2.87 5.77
N ILE A 53 -4.82 -3.52 4.70
CA ILE A 53 -6.19 -4.03 4.69
C ILE A 53 -6.45 -5.06 5.79
N ASP A 54 -5.42 -5.74 6.28
CA ASP A 54 -5.48 -6.67 7.40
C ASP A 54 -5.98 -6.02 8.70
N ALA A 55 -5.80 -4.72 8.87
CA ALA A 55 -6.34 -3.98 10.01
C ALA A 55 -7.87 -4.03 10.04
N ILE A 56 -8.55 -3.92 8.89
CA ILE A 56 -10.02 -3.89 8.77
C ILE A 56 -10.64 -5.18 8.27
N ALA A 57 -9.81 -6.09 7.78
CA ALA A 57 -10.23 -7.29 7.05
C ALA A 57 -9.75 -8.60 7.70
N GLY A 58 -9.37 -8.55 8.97
CA GLY A 58 -8.92 -9.71 9.73
C GLY A 58 -9.98 -10.81 9.84
N ASP A 59 -9.53 -12.08 9.91
CA ASP A 59 -10.41 -13.25 10.08
C ASP A 59 -11.31 -13.07 11.31
N ARG A 60 -12.59 -13.31 11.11
CA ARG A 60 -13.66 -13.23 12.14
C ARG A 60 -13.35 -14.03 13.41
N LYS A 61 -12.54 -15.09 13.30
CA LYS A 61 -12.11 -15.91 14.44
C LYS A 61 -11.10 -15.18 15.33
N ASN A 62 -10.33 -14.26 14.77
CA ASN A 62 -9.27 -13.50 15.42
C ASN A 62 -9.65 -12.02 15.63
N SER A 63 -10.81 -11.57 15.10
CA SER A 63 -11.23 -10.17 15.19
C SER A 63 -11.52 -9.79 16.63
N ARG A 64 -10.83 -8.74 17.10
CA ARG A 64 -10.82 -8.29 18.50
C ARG A 64 -12.04 -7.49 18.92
N GLY A 65 -12.95 -7.11 17.99
CA GLY A 65 -14.09 -6.28 18.35
C GLY A 65 -15.26 -6.33 17.37
N GLU A 66 -16.43 -5.86 17.83
CA GLU A 66 -17.63 -5.74 16.98
C GLU A 66 -17.46 -4.69 15.88
N LEU A 67 -16.65 -3.66 16.11
CA LEU A 67 -16.36 -2.61 15.15
C LEU A 67 -15.70 -3.17 13.90
N GLU A 68 -14.65 -3.97 14.05
CA GLU A 68 -13.93 -4.59 12.93
C GLU A 68 -14.84 -5.50 12.09
N LYS A 69 -15.72 -6.27 12.75
CA LYS A 69 -16.73 -7.11 12.05
C LYS A 69 -17.70 -6.28 11.22
N ARG A 70 -18.07 -5.12 11.70
CA ARG A 70 -19.00 -4.21 11.01
C ARG A 70 -18.33 -3.55 9.82
N ILE A 71 -17.08 -3.08 9.98
CA ILE A 71 -16.29 -2.50 8.89
C ILE A 71 -16.05 -3.56 7.80
N LEU A 72 -15.67 -4.78 8.19
CA LEU A 72 -15.51 -5.89 7.25
C LEU A 72 -16.81 -6.18 6.48
N THR A 73 -17.95 -6.19 7.19
CA THR A 73 -19.27 -6.42 6.55
C THR A 73 -19.58 -5.30 5.56
N GLU A 74 -19.32 -4.05 5.93
CA GLU A 74 -19.50 -2.90 5.05
C GLU A 74 -18.58 -3.00 3.81
N LEU A 75 -17.31 -3.35 4.00
CA LEU A 75 -16.37 -3.54 2.90
C LEU A 75 -16.87 -4.63 1.92
N LEU A 76 -17.37 -5.75 2.43
CA LEU A 76 -17.96 -6.82 1.60
C LEU A 76 -19.15 -6.31 0.80
N ILE A 77 -20.05 -5.53 1.43
CA ILE A 77 -21.21 -4.92 0.75
C ILE A 77 -20.74 -3.97 -0.36
N GLN A 78 -19.73 -3.14 -0.08
CA GLN A 78 -19.20 -2.22 -1.08
C GLN A 78 -18.54 -2.96 -2.25
N LEU A 79 -17.81 -4.05 -1.99
CA LEU A 79 -17.21 -4.88 -3.04
C LEU A 79 -18.28 -5.60 -3.88
N ASP A 80 -19.31 -6.16 -3.29
CA ASP A 80 -20.40 -6.85 -3.99
C ASP A 80 -21.28 -5.89 -4.79
N GLY A 81 -21.50 -4.66 -4.28
CA GLY A 81 -22.25 -3.62 -4.96
C GLY A 81 -21.54 -3.00 -6.18
N PHE A 82 -20.41 -3.58 -6.58
CA PHE A 82 -19.65 -3.20 -7.78
C PHE A 82 -19.97 -4.07 -9.02
N GLU A 83 -21.07 -4.82 -9.03
CA GLU A 83 -21.44 -5.66 -10.21
C GLU A 83 -21.65 -4.81 -11.49
N ASP A 84 -22.18 -3.58 -11.37
CA ASP A 84 -22.15 -2.54 -12.39
C ASP A 84 -20.91 -1.65 -12.23
N ARG A 85 -19.75 -2.29 -12.17
CA ARG A 85 -18.47 -1.60 -11.96
C ARG A 85 -18.19 -0.66 -13.12
N GLY A 86 -18.62 0.56 -12.98
CA GLY A 86 -17.96 1.62 -13.70
C GLY A 86 -16.43 1.41 -13.59
N GLN A 87 -15.64 2.12 -14.31
CA GLN A 87 -14.17 1.97 -14.36
C GLN A 87 -13.51 2.25 -12.99
N VAL A 88 -13.82 1.39 -11.98
CA VAL A 88 -13.23 1.46 -10.63
C VAL A 88 -12.47 0.18 -10.32
N LEU A 89 -11.18 0.32 -10.04
CA LEU A 89 -10.31 -0.76 -9.59
C LEU A 89 -10.10 -0.65 -8.08
N VAL A 90 -10.26 -1.74 -7.35
CA VAL A 90 -9.93 -1.79 -5.91
C VAL A 90 -8.66 -2.62 -5.72
N VAL A 91 -7.69 -2.06 -5.01
CA VAL A 91 -6.40 -2.67 -4.71
C VAL A 91 -6.20 -2.64 -3.19
N GLY A 92 -5.93 -3.79 -2.58
CA GLY A 92 -5.54 -3.89 -1.16
C GLY A 92 -4.07 -4.26 -1.03
N SER A 93 -3.40 -3.73 -0.01
CA SER A 93 -2.06 -4.18 0.40
C SER A 93 -2.09 -4.76 1.80
N THR A 94 -1.32 -5.81 2.02
CA THR A 94 -1.12 -6.43 3.34
C THR A 94 0.23 -7.12 3.43
N ASN A 95 0.78 -7.15 4.62
CA ASN A 95 1.94 -7.97 4.98
C ASN A 95 1.52 -9.31 5.61
N LEU A 96 0.23 -9.48 5.93
CA LEU A 96 -0.34 -10.59 6.69
C LEU A 96 -1.49 -11.25 5.91
N LEU A 97 -1.20 -11.78 4.71
CA LEU A 97 -2.22 -12.37 3.83
C LEU A 97 -3.04 -13.48 4.51
N GLU A 98 -2.40 -14.27 5.37
CA GLU A 98 -3.02 -15.37 6.12
C GLU A 98 -4.05 -14.91 7.15
N THR A 99 -4.03 -13.63 7.54
CA THR A 99 -4.98 -13.07 8.50
C THR A 99 -6.22 -12.48 7.84
N ILE A 100 -6.24 -12.37 6.51
CA ILE A 100 -7.35 -11.80 5.76
C ILE A 100 -8.55 -12.76 5.77
N ASP A 101 -9.75 -12.24 6.04
CA ASP A 101 -10.99 -13.03 5.99
C ASP A 101 -11.15 -13.68 4.60
N PRO A 102 -11.31 -15.02 4.54
CA PRO A 102 -11.44 -15.73 3.27
C PRO A 102 -12.57 -15.23 2.37
N ALA A 103 -13.59 -14.59 2.94
CA ALA A 103 -14.69 -14.02 2.16
C ALA A 103 -14.21 -12.90 1.22
N LEU A 104 -13.19 -12.15 1.60
CA LEU A 104 -12.61 -11.09 0.75
C LEU A 104 -11.80 -11.64 -0.43
N LEU A 105 -11.29 -12.86 -0.31
CA LEU A 105 -10.41 -13.49 -1.31
C LEU A 105 -11.18 -14.31 -2.36
N ARG A 106 -12.52 -14.22 -2.36
CA ARG A 106 -13.39 -14.92 -3.32
C ARG A 106 -13.43 -14.18 -4.67
N ALA A 107 -13.83 -14.95 -5.72
CA ALA A 107 -14.08 -14.38 -7.03
C ALA A 107 -15.02 -13.18 -6.97
N GLY A 108 -14.72 -12.15 -7.74
CA GLY A 108 -15.48 -10.91 -7.74
C GLY A 108 -15.06 -9.89 -6.68
N ARG A 109 -14.13 -10.22 -5.78
CA ARG A 109 -13.56 -9.33 -4.76
C ARG A 109 -12.07 -9.19 -4.97
N PHE A 110 -11.19 -9.52 -4.01
CA PHE A 110 -9.75 -9.58 -4.19
C PHE A 110 -9.33 -10.94 -4.74
N ASP A 111 -9.71 -11.24 -5.97
CA ASP A 111 -9.47 -12.52 -6.64
C ASP A 111 -8.06 -12.63 -7.25
N ARG A 112 -7.39 -11.51 -7.46
CA ARG A 112 -6.01 -11.47 -7.97
C ARG A 112 -5.04 -11.12 -6.85
N ARG A 113 -3.99 -11.94 -6.74
CA ARG A 113 -2.93 -11.75 -5.75
C ARG A 113 -1.61 -11.52 -6.47
N ILE A 114 -0.94 -10.45 -6.07
CA ILE A 114 0.37 -10.09 -6.61
C ILE A 114 1.34 -10.10 -5.43
N HIS A 115 2.30 -11.02 -5.47
CA HIS A 115 3.39 -11.03 -4.51
C HIS A 115 4.45 -10.01 -4.93
N VAL A 116 4.84 -9.15 -4.01
CA VAL A 116 5.92 -8.16 -4.20
C VAL A 116 7.14 -8.67 -3.42
N PRO A 117 8.14 -9.28 -4.08
CA PRO A 117 9.33 -9.78 -3.43
C PRO A 117 10.28 -8.64 -3.03
N TYR A 118 11.31 -8.99 -2.25
CA TYR A 118 12.46 -8.10 -2.07
C TYR A 118 13.09 -7.76 -3.42
N PRO A 119 13.63 -6.54 -3.59
CA PRO A 119 14.27 -6.14 -4.83
C PRO A 119 15.51 -7.02 -5.11
N ASP A 120 15.68 -7.42 -6.36
CA ASP A 120 16.88 -8.05 -6.86
C ASP A 120 18.05 -7.05 -6.91
N VAL A 121 19.23 -7.47 -7.33
CA VAL A 121 20.42 -6.60 -7.38
C VAL A 121 20.18 -5.36 -8.27
N ASN A 122 19.56 -5.54 -9.43
CA ASN A 122 19.26 -4.44 -10.35
C ASN A 122 18.19 -3.50 -9.78
N GLY A 123 17.18 -4.05 -9.11
CA GLY A 123 16.16 -3.28 -8.39
C GLY A 123 16.76 -2.44 -7.27
N ARG A 124 17.71 -3.01 -6.48
CA ARG A 124 18.39 -2.26 -5.43
C ARG A 124 19.27 -1.14 -5.98
N GLU A 125 20.01 -1.39 -7.06
CA GLU A 125 20.80 -0.35 -7.73
C GLU A 125 19.93 0.81 -8.18
N ARG A 126 18.80 0.54 -8.84
CA ARG A 126 17.84 1.58 -9.25
C ARG A 126 17.22 2.34 -8.08
N ILE A 127 16.93 1.66 -6.97
CA ILE A 127 16.43 2.31 -5.76
C ILE A 127 17.49 3.26 -5.18
N LEU A 128 18.74 2.81 -5.12
CA LEU A 128 19.88 3.65 -4.68
C LEU A 128 20.04 4.85 -5.60
N GLU A 129 20.00 4.69 -6.93
CA GLU A 129 20.05 5.78 -7.90
C GLU A 129 18.97 6.84 -7.65
N ILE A 130 17.73 6.40 -7.41
CA ILE A 130 16.61 7.31 -7.16
C ILE A 130 16.82 8.12 -5.90
N HIS A 131 17.25 7.46 -4.81
CA HIS A 131 17.42 8.13 -3.51
C HIS A 131 18.70 8.93 -3.38
N SER A 132 19.72 8.65 -4.20
CA SER A 132 20.98 9.42 -4.24
C SER A 132 21.02 10.47 -5.35
N LYS A 133 19.97 10.62 -6.16
CA LYS A 133 19.95 11.51 -7.34
C LYS A 133 20.42 12.95 -7.08
N ASN A 134 20.12 13.47 -5.89
CA ASN A 134 20.46 14.85 -5.50
C ASN A 134 21.65 14.90 -4.52
N MET A 135 22.39 13.80 -4.35
CA MET A 135 23.54 13.73 -3.47
C MET A 135 24.83 13.87 -4.28
N PRO A 136 25.82 14.66 -3.81
CA PRO A 136 27.14 14.65 -4.41
C PRO A 136 27.82 13.30 -4.08
N LEU A 137 27.92 12.43 -5.07
CA LEU A 137 28.58 11.14 -4.92
C LEU A 137 30.01 11.27 -5.47
N GLU A 138 31.00 11.05 -4.62
CA GLU A 138 32.41 10.98 -5.00
C GLU A 138 32.93 9.55 -4.75
N GLU A 139 33.48 8.92 -5.78
CA GLU A 139 34.06 7.55 -5.72
C GLU A 139 33.11 6.48 -5.17
N VAL A 140 31.79 6.64 -5.35
CA VAL A 140 30.75 5.70 -4.89
C VAL A 140 30.24 4.87 -6.05
N SER A 141 30.42 3.53 -5.98
CA SER A 141 29.81 2.58 -6.90
C SER A 141 28.46 2.10 -6.34
N LEU A 142 27.35 2.55 -6.93
CA LEU A 142 26.00 2.11 -6.53
C LEU A 142 25.77 0.63 -6.81
N SER A 143 26.42 0.08 -7.84
CA SER A 143 26.39 -1.36 -8.17
C SER A 143 27.02 -2.19 -7.04
N ASP A 144 28.19 -1.77 -6.51
CA ASP A 144 28.83 -2.47 -5.39
C ASP A 144 27.97 -2.43 -4.13
N TRP A 145 27.32 -1.29 -3.86
CA TRP A 145 26.38 -1.18 -2.76
C TRP A 145 25.13 -2.03 -2.96
N ALA A 146 24.62 -2.14 -4.18
CA ALA A 146 23.51 -3.03 -4.51
C ALA A 146 23.88 -4.51 -4.25
N MET A 147 25.12 -4.92 -4.51
CA MET A 147 25.61 -6.26 -4.17
C MET A 147 25.73 -6.50 -2.67
N LYS A 148 26.16 -5.50 -1.90
CA LYS A 148 26.34 -5.58 -0.44
C LYS A 148 25.04 -5.51 0.36
N THR A 149 23.94 -5.05 -0.23
CA THR A 149 22.64 -4.82 0.45
C THR A 149 21.63 -5.93 0.17
N VAL A 150 22.06 -7.17 0.09
CA VAL A 150 21.17 -8.34 -0.09
C VAL A 150 20.17 -8.41 1.04
N GLY A 151 18.89 -8.60 0.70
CA GLY A 151 17.79 -8.69 1.68
C GLY A 151 17.24 -7.34 2.17
N CYS A 152 17.81 -6.21 1.73
CA CYS A 152 17.27 -4.89 2.05
C CYS A 152 15.99 -4.58 1.26
N THR A 153 15.04 -3.96 1.93
CA THR A 153 13.85 -3.37 1.32
C THR A 153 14.15 -2.01 0.68
N GLY A 154 13.21 -1.47 -0.09
CA GLY A 154 13.33 -0.11 -0.61
C GLY A 154 13.43 0.95 0.50
N ALA A 155 12.76 0.73 1.63
CA ALA A 155 12.84 1.61 2.79
C ALA A 155 14.21 1.57 3.46
N ASP A 156 14.83 0.38 3.57
CA ASP A 156 16.18 0.22 4.12
C ASP A 156 17.22 0.95 3.26
N LEU A 157 17.11 0.82 1.93
CA LEU A 157 17.99 1.50 0.99
C LEU A 157 17.83 3.02 1.02
N ALA A 158 16.59 3.50 1.14
CA ALA A 158 16.31 4.94 1.32
C ALA A 158 16.89 5.47 2.65
N ASN A 159 16.80 4.67 3.72
CA ASN A 159 17.44 5.00 5.00
C ASN A 159 18.96 5.03 4.88
N LEU A 160 19.56 4.05 4.21
CA LEU A 160 20.99 4.01 3.96
C LEU A 160 21.48 5.31 3.30
N CYS A 161 20.80 5.75 2.24
CA CYS A 161 21.13 7.01 1.57
C CYS A 161 21.02 8.21 2.51
N ARG A 162 19.94 8.31 3.30
CA ARG A 162 19.77 9.40 4.27
C ARG A 162 20.84 9.43 5.34
N HIS A 163 21.18 8.27 5.90
CA HIS A 163 22.25 8.19 6.89
C HIS A 163 23.61 8.57 6.31
N ALA A 164 23.94 8.08 5.12
CA ALA A 164 25.18 8.45 4.44
C ALA A 164 25.30 9.97 4.23
N SER A 165 24.20 10.61 3.82
CA SER A 165 24.16 12.08 3.67
C SER A 165 24.33 12.81 5.01
N GLY A 166 23.69 12.33 6.08
CA GLY A 166 23.84 12.90 7.43
C GLY A 166 25.27 12.78 7.96
N GLU A 167 25.90 11.62 7.80
CA GLU A 167 27.30 11.38 8.21
C GLU A 167 28.28 12.23 7.43
N ALA A 168 28.06 12.45 6.13
CA ALA A 168 28.90 13.33 5.33
C ALA A 168 28.84 14.77 5.83
N LEU A 169 27.65 15.29 6.14
CA LEU A 169 27.48 16.63 6.71
C LEU A 169 28.17 16.78 8.07
N HIS A 170 28.14 15.74 8.94
CA HIS A 170 28.82 15.79 10.24
C HIS A 170 30.33 15.73 10.16
N ARG A 171 30.93 15.32 9.04
CA ARG A 171 32.38 15.30 8.85
C ARG A 171 32.94 16.61 8.34
N GLU A 172 32.11 17.47 7.75
CA GLU A 172 32.50 18.78 7.23
C GLU A 172 32.38 19.91 8.27
N PHE A 173 31.78 19.65 9.42
CA PHE A 173 31.64 20.56 10.55
C PHE A 173 32.28 19.97 11.83
#